data_c20274e726f42abb39feab4382fb5218
#
_entry.id   c20274e726f42abb39feab4382fb5218
#
_cell.length_a   1.000
_cell.length_b   1.000
_cell.length_c   1.000
_cell.angle_alpha   90.00
_cell.angle_beta   90.00
_cell.angle_gamma   90.00
#
_symmetry.space_group_name_H-M   'P 1'
#
loop_
_entity.id
_entity.type
_entity.pdbx_description
1 polymer ?
#
loop_
_entity_poly.entity_id
_entity_poly.type
_entity_poly.pdbx_seq_one_letter_code
_entity_poly.pdbx_strand_id
1 'polypeptide(L)'
;SALLGLSYNLYLLAHNSELQEKLIKRLKDINQFIGAHYETYVAAFCIQAGFEITQEDEDDLNSTHCEFTATNIKSGRKFSVEAKARTHGKKSGAISGQLYSALKKSAEFERIIFININISEKTKNSESAQWIQEAINSIRGAETRLKIKGKDAPPAYVLLTNQQNANNLNDIGFDIGAV
;
A
#
# COMPACT_ATOMS: atom_id res chain seq x y z
N SER A 1 7.06 -4.16 19.07
CA SER A 1 6.37 -5.35 18.52
C SER A 1 5.42 -4.92 17.40
N ALA A 2 5.13 -5.81 16.47
CA ALA A 2 4.20 -5.56 15.38
C ALA A 2 2.81 -5.11 15.87
N LEU A 3 2.37 -5.65 17.02
CA LEU A 3 1.12 -5.25 17.65
C LEU A 3 1.13 -3.78 18.11
N LEU A 4 2.23 -3.30 18.72
CA LEU A 4 2.34 -1.89 19.11
C LEU A 4 2.36 -0.96 17.90
N GLY A 5 3.04 -1.37 16.82
CA GLY A 5 3.02 -0.63 15.55
C GLY A 5 1.62 -0.53 14.98
N LEU A 6 0.88 -1.64 14.92
CA LEU A 6 -0.50 -1.64 14.46
C LEU A 6 -1.41 -0.76 15.34
N SER A 7 -1.27 -0.86 16.67
CA SER A 7 -2.05 -0.04 17.60
C SER A 7 -1.77 1.45 17.44
N TYR A 8 -0.51 1.81 17.24
CA TYR A 8 -0.11 3.19 16.97
C TYR A 8 -0.66 3.71 15.63
N ASN A 9 -0.58 2.89 14.58
CA ASN A 9 -1.14 3.25 13.28
C ASN A 9 -2.66 3.45 13.36
N LEU A 10 -3.38 2.58 14.09
CA LEU A 10 -4.81 2.76 14.33
C LEU A 10 -5.11 4.02 15.16
N TYR A 11 -4.28 4.35 16.14
CA TYR A 11 -4.42 5.59 16.91
C TYR A 11 -4.30 6.84 16.03
N LEU A 12 -3.35 6.85 15.09
CA LEU A 12 -3.22 7.96 14.13
C LEU A 12 -4.47 8.15 13.25
N LEU A 13 -5.21 7.09 12.99
CA LEU A 13 -6.46 7.10 12.23
C LEU A 13 -7.68 7.52 13.06
N ALA A 14 -7.54 7.79 14.36
CA ALA A 14 -8.67 8.10 15.25
C ALA A 14 -9.47 9.36 14.82
N HIS A 15 -8.86 10.26 14.06
CA HIS A 15 -9.54 11.44 13.50
C HIS A 15 -10.41 11.11 12.27
N ASN A 16 -10.28 9.89 11.71
CA ASN A 16 -11.13 9.34 10.66
C ASN A 16 -11.76 8.04 11.14
N SER A 17 -12.80 8.19 11.96
CA SER A 17 -13.47 7.06 12.64
C SER A 17 -14.04 6.05 11.64
N GLU A 18 -14.59 6.49 10.53
CA GLU A 18 -15.20 5.63 9.51
C GLU A 18 -14.16 4.71 8.86
N LEU A 19 -13.04 5.26 8.38
CA LEU A 19 -11.93 4.47 7.85
C LEU A 19 -11.35 3.54 8.92
N GLN A 20 -11.18 4.04 10.16
CA GLN A 20 -10.67 3.24 11.26
C GLN A 20 -11.55 2.04 11.56
N GLU A 21 -12.87 2.22 11.68
CA GLU A 21 -13.83 1.14 11.93
C GLU A 21 -13.84 0.10 10.81
N LYS A 22 -13.82 0.53 9.56
CA LYS A 22 -13.71 -0.33 8.39
C LYS A 22 -12.44 -1.20 8.44
N LEU A 23 -11.30 -0.59 8.72
CA LEU A 23 -10.04 -1.31 8.82
C LEU A 23 -10.02 -2.27 10.01
N ILE A 24 -10.55 -1.87 11.18
CA ILE A 24 -10.67 -2.75 12.35
C ILE A 24 -11.54 -3.97 12.05
N LYS A 25 -12.66 -3.78 11.35
CA LYS A 25 -13.51 -4.90 10.92
C LYS A 25 -12.77 -5.89 10.05
N ARG A 26 -12.00 -5.40 9.06
CA ARG A 26 -11.21 -6.22 8.14
C ARG A 26 -9.99 -6.87 8.82
N LEU A 27 -9.39 -6.23 9.82
CA LEU A 27 -8.31 -6.80 10.64
C LEU A 27 -8.75 -8.00 11.47
N LYS A 28 -10.05 -8.15 11.77
CA LYS A 28 -10.62 -9.31 12.47
C LYS A 28 -10.88 -10.50 11.54
N ASP A 29 -10.86 -10.30 10.23
CA ASP A 29 -11.05 -11.36 9.23
C ASP A 29 -9.68 -11.87 8.75
N ILE A 30 -9.38 -13.14 9.02
CA ILE A 30 -8.09 -13.77 8.66
C ILE A 30 -7.78 -13.66 7.15
N ASN A 31 -8.79 -13.67 6.29
CA ASN A 31 -8.63 -13.57 4.84
C ASN A 31 -8.30 -12.15 4.38
N GLN A 32 -8.67 -11.13 5.15
CA GLN A 32 -8.47 -9.72 4.84
C GLN A 32 -7.34 -9.09 5.66
N PHE A 33 -6.87 -9.78 6.70
CA PHE A 33 -5.93 -9.26 7.68
C PHE A 33 -4.69 -8.62 7.04
N ILE A 34 -4.02 -9.33 6.12
CA ILE A 34 -2.77 -8.86 5.49
C ILE A 34 -2.99 -7.56 4.72
N GLY A 35 -4.08 -7.50 3.95
CA GLY A 35 -4.45 -6.29 3.20
C GLY A 35 -4.77 -5.13 4.13
N ALA A 36 -5.67 -5.34 5.08
CA ALA A 36 -6.09 -4.32 6.03
C ALA A 36 -4.95 -3.82 6.92
N HIS A 37 -4.04 -4.72 7.34
CA HIS A 37 -2.84 -4.35 8.09
C HIS A 37 -1.94 -3.40 7.29
N TYR A 38 -1.71 -3.71 6.02
CA TYR A 38 -0.88 -2.88 5.17
C TYR A 38 -1.56 -1.54 4.81
N GLU A 39 -2.85 -1.55 4.54
CA GLU A 39 -3.64 -0.32 4.31
C GLU A 39 -3.61 0.60 5.54
N THR A 40 -3.74 0.03 6.77
CA THR A 40 -3.60 0.79 8.01
C THR A 40 -2.20 1.44 8.13
N TYR A 41 -1.15 0.70 7.75
CA TYR A 41 0.21 1.23 7.72
C TYR A 41 0.35 2.39 6.72
N VAL A 42 -0.15 2.23 5.49
CA VAL A 42 -0.07 3.25 4.43
C VAL A 42 -0.85 4.50 4.82
N ALA A 43 -2.05 4.36 5.37
CA ALA A 43 -2.84 5.49 5.84
C ALA A 43 -2.14 6.26 6.96
N ALA A 44 -1.60 5.55 7.97
CA ALA A 44 -0.83 6.16 9.05
C ALA A 44 0.44 6.86 8.53
N PHE A 45 1.14 6.25 7.56
CA PHE A 45 2.30 6.86 6.90
C PHE A 45 1.93 8.18 6.21
N CYS A 46 0.83 8.24 5.48
CA CYS A 46 0.35 9.47 4.85
C CYS A 46 0.02 10.55 5.89
N ILE A 47 -0.63 10.19 7.00
CA ILE A 47 -0.91 11.14 8.10
C ILE A 47 0.38 11.72 8.68
N GLN A 48 1.38 10.87 8.97
CA GLN A 48 2.68 11.31 9.47
C GLN A 48 3.43 12.20 8.47
N ALA A 49 3.24 11.96 7.17
CA ALA A 49 3.80 12.78 6.10
C ALA A 49 3.05 14.12 5.88
N GLY A 50 2.05 14.44 6.71
CA GLY A 50 1.31 15.70 6.67
C GLY A 50 0.15 15.70 5.66
N PHE A 51 -0.46 14.55 5.45
CA PHE A 51 -1.69 14.43 4.66
C PHE A 51 -2.90 14.21 5.56
N GLU A 52 -4.01 14.82 5.20
CA GLU A 52 -5.33 14.48 5.70
C GLU A 52 -5.92 13.37 4.82
N ILE A 53 -6.54 12.38 5.45
CA ILE A 53 -7.10 11.21 4.78
C ILE A 53 -8.62 11.35 4.72
N THR A 54 -9.20 11.14 3.53
CA THR A 54 -10.65 10.99 3.35
C THR A 54 -10.94 9.70 2.61
N GLN A 55 -11.95 8.96 3.06
CA GLN A 55 -12.39 7.76 2.37
C GLN A 55 -12.98 8.15 1.01
N GLU A 56 -12.72 7.37 -0.04
CA GLU A 56 -13.44 7.54 -1.29
C GLU A 56 -14.87 7.01 -1.14
N ASP A 57 -15.82 7.69 -1.79
CA ASP A 57 -17.25 7.37 -1.70
C ASP A 57 -17.51 5.98 -2.31
N GLU A 58 -17.95 5.02 -1.50
CA GLU A 58 -18.26 3.65 -1.93
C GLU A 58 -19.65 3.53 -2.57
N ASP A 59 -20.43 4.60 -2.65
CA ASP A 59 -21.80 4.57 -3.21
C ASP A 59 -21.80 4.34 -4.73
N ASP A 60 -20.65 4.50 -5.41
CA ASP A 60 -20.49 4.05 -6.80
C ASP A 60 -20.18 2.55 -6.87
N LEU A 61 -21.18 1.73 -6.81
CA LEU A 61 -21.09 0.27 -6.94
C LEU A 61 -20.60 -0.21 -8.33
N ASN A 62 -20.44 0.68 -9.29
CA ASN A 62 -20.06 0.35 -10.68
C ASN A 62 -18.58 0.48 -10.96
N SER A 63 -17.79 1.06 -10.08
CA SER A 63 -16.34 1.18 -10.22
C SER A 63 -15.58 0.72 -8.99
N THR A 64 -14.37 0.20 -9.20
CA THR A 64 -13.45 -0.11 -8.11
C THR A 64 -12.58 1.12 -7.87
N HIS A 65 -12.74 1.76 -6.71
CA HIS A 65 -12.01 2.96 -6.31
C HIS A 65 -10.68 2.64 -5.62
N CYS A 66 -9.80 3.65 -5.51
CA CYS A 66 -8.63 3.58 -4.65
C CYS A 66 -9.04 3.45 -3.17
N GLU A 67 -8.10 3.15 -2.28
CA GLU A 67 -8.43 2.90 -0.87
C GLU A 67 -8.88 4.17 -0.15
N PHE A 68 -8.26 5.31 -0.47
CA PHE A 68 -8.59 6.63 0.11
C PHE A 68 -7.96 7.77 -0.70
N THR A 69 -8.45 8.99 -0.46
CA THR A 69 -7.83 10.23 -0.92
C THR A 69 -6.94 10.82 0.17
N ALA A 70 -5.71 11.21 -0.19
CA ALA A 70 -4.76 11.90 0.66
C ALA A 70 -4.60 13.36 0.22
N THR A 71 -4.93 14.31 1.09
CA THR A 71 -4.81 15.76 0.83
C THR A 71 -3.63 16.32 1.61
N ASN A 72 -2.62 16.85 0.92
CA ASN A 72 -1.49 17.48 1.59
C ASN A 72 -1.94 18.76 2.29
N ILE A 73 -1.78 18.82 3.61
CA ILE A 73 -2.29 19.91 4.46
C ILE A 73 -1.71 21.27 4.07
N LYS A 74 -0.42 21.31 3.62
CA LYS A 74 0.25 22.57 3.30
C LYS A 74 -0.12 23.12 1.93
N SER A 75 -0.21 22.24 0.92
CA SER A 75 -0.43 22.65 -0.48
C SER A 75 -1.86 22.48 -0.96
N GLY A 76 -2.70 21.75 -0.25
CA GLY A 76 -4.04 21.36 -0.68
C GLY A 76 -4.06 20.34 -1.83
N ARG A 77 -2.88 19.85 -2.28
CA ARG A 77 -2.79 18.88 -3.39
C ARG A 77 -3.35 17.53 -2.95
N LYS A 78 -4.22 16.97 -3.78
CA LYS A 78 -4.90 15.70 -3.53
C LYS A 78 -4.31 14.58 -4.36
N PHE A 79 -4.33 13.38 -3.78
CA PHE A 79 -3.88 12.14 -4.42
C PHE A 79 -4.85 11.01 -4.10
N SER A 80 -5.15 10.18 -5.09
CA SER A 80 -5.83 8.90 -4.88
C SER A 80 -4.79 7.84 -4.50
N VAL A 81 -4.92 7.24 -3.33
CA VAL A 81 -3.94 6.31 -2.77
C VAL A 81 -4.44 4.88 -2.84
N GLU A 82 -3.56 4.01 -3.31
CA GLU A 82 -3.78 2.57 -3.38
C GLU A 82 -2.69 1.81 -2.65
N ALA A 83 -3.06 0.79 -1.89
CA ALA A 83 -2.15 -0.05 -1.12
C ALA A 83 -2.24 -1.51 -1.58
N LYS A 84 -1.10 -2.12 -1.92
CA LYS A 84 -1.01 -3.52 -2.37
C LYS A 84 -0.07 -4.32 -1.48
N ALA A 85 -0.63 -5.17 -0.64
CA ALA A 85 0.13 -6.13 0.16
C ALA A 85 0.46 -7.38 -0.66
N ARG A 86 1.68 -7.91 -0.50
CA ARG A 86 2.07 -9.20 -1.07
C ARG A 86 2.05 -10.28 0.00
N THR A 87 1.61 -11.46 -0.38
CA THR A 87 1.81 -12.66 0.45
C THR A 87 3.29 -13.04 0.40
N HIS A 88 3.84 -13.42 1.55
CA HIS A 88 5.23 -13.86 1.69
C HIS A 88 5.60 -14.96 0.67
N GLY A 89 6.83 -14.92 0.14
CA GLY A 89 7.38 -15.94 -0.75
C GLY A 89 6.98 -15.86 -2.23
N LYS A 90 6.18 -14.89 -2.65
CA LYS A 90 5.88 -14.71 -4.09
C LYS A 90 7.03 -14.01 -4.82
N LYS A 91 7.39 -14.52 -6.01
CA LYS A 91 8.42 -13.97 -6.90
C LYS A 91 8.08 -12.56 -7.40
N SER A 92 9.08 -11.82 -7.86
CA SER A 92 8.98 -10.42 -8.37
C SER A 92 7.93 -10.22 -9.48
N GLY A 93 7.65 -11.22 -10.31
CA GLY A 93 6.59 -11.16 -11.33
C GLY A 93 5.18 -10.81 -10.81
N ALA A 94 4.92 -10.99 -9.51
CA ALA A 94 3.68 -10.57 -8.89
C ALA A 94 3.58 -9.04 -8.72
N ILE A 95 4.67 -8.27 -8.79
CA ILE A 95 4.69 -6.80 -8.61
C ILE A 95 4.03 -6.10 -9.79
N SER A 96 4.35 -6.50 -11.03
CA SER A 96 3.70 -5.94 -12.23
C SER A 96 2.20 -6.23 -12.25
N GLY A 97 1.79 -7.41 -11.78
CA GLY A 97 0.37 -7.75 -11.63
C GLY A 97 -0.36 -6.90 -10.59
N GLN A 98 0.31 -6.59 -9.47
CA GLN A 98 -0.24 -5.70 -8.44
C GLN A 98 -0.34 -4.26 -8.95
N LEU A 99 0.71 -3.79 -9.65
CA LEU A 99 0.70 -2.48 -10.30
C LEU A 99 -0.44 -2.38 -11.32
N TYR A 100 -0.60 -3.38 -12.19
CA TYR A 100 -1.71 -3.44 -13.14
C TYR A 100 -3.07 -3.38 -12.43
N SER A 101 -3.25 -4.18 -11.38
CA SER A 101 -4.48 -4.20 -10.59
C SER A 101 -4.79 -2.85 -9.94
N ALA A 102 -3.75 -2.16 -9.43
CA ALA A 102 -3.89 -0.83 -8.85
C ALA A 102 -4.27 0.23 -9.91
N LEU A 103 -3.60 0.19 -11.07
CA LEU A 103 -3.84 1.15 -12.16
C LEU A 103 -5.22 1.00 -12.83
N LYS A 104 -5.84 -0.19 -12.72
CA LYS A 104 -7.20 -0.42 -13.22
C LYS A 104 -8.28 0.26 -12.39
N LYS A 105 -8.01 0.54 -11.12
CA LYS A 105 -8.96 1.22 -10.24
C LYS A 105 -9.24 2.64 -10.73
N SER A 106 -10.44 3.11 -10.52
CA SER A 106 -10.79 4.51 -10.75
C SER A 106 -10.01 5.40 -9.79
N ALA A 107 -9.59 6.56 -10.23
CA ALA A 107 -8.91 7.55 -9.41
C ALA A 107 -9.29 8.94 -9.89
N GLU A 108 -9.76 9.76 -8.97
CA GLU A 108 -10.14 11.14 -9.24
C GLU A 108 -8.92 12.06 -9.37
N PHE A 109 -7.86 11.76 -8.59
CA PHE A 109 -6.64 12.55 -8.53
C PHE A 109 -5.43 11.79 -9.05
N GLU A 110 -4.26 12.44 -9.07
CA GLU A 110 -2.99 11.75 -9.33
C GLU A 110 -2.80 10.58 -8.36
N ARG A 111 -2.25 9.49 -8.87
CA ARG A 111 -2.16 8.24 -8.09
C ARG A 111 -0.86 8.15 -7.31
N ILE A 112 -0.98 7.72 -6.05
CA ILE A 112 0.14 7.15 -5.29
C ILE A 112 -0.18 5.68 -5.02
N ILE A 113 0.69 4.78 -5.48
CA ILE A 113 0.52 3.33 -5.32
C ILE A 113 1.62 2.82 -4.41
N PHE A 114 1.25 2.30 -3.26
CA PHE A 114 2.16 1.62 -2.34
C PHE A 114 2.13 0.12 -2.61
N ILE A 115 3.30 -0.49 -2.80
CA ILE A 115 3.44 -1.94 -2.99
C ILE A 115 4.40 -2.47 -1.93
N ASN A 116 3.90 -3.33 -1.05
CA ASN A 116 4.73 -4.03 -0.08
C ASN A 116 5.45 -5.19 -0.76
N ILE A 117 6.78 -5.17 -0.83
CA ILE A 117 7.57 -6.26 -1.40
C ILE A 117 7.67 -7.48 -0.48
N ASN A 118 7.46 -7.30 0.82
CA ASN A 118 7.40 -8.34 1.85
C ASN A 118 8.54 -9.36 1.80
N ILE A 119 9.79 -8.87 1.84
CA ILE A 119 11.00 -9.68 1.89
C ILE A 119 11.23 -10.13 3.33
N SER A 120 11.55 -11.41 3.53
CA SER A 120 11.83 -11.96 4.86
C SER A 120 13.13 -11.41 5.45
N GLU A 121 13.15 -11.14 6.78
CA GLU A 121 14.36 -10.80 7.53
C GLU A 121 15.46 -11.89 7.44
N LYS A 122 15.07 -13.13 7.21
CA LYS A 122 16.00 -14.24 7.01
C LYS A 122 16.74 -14.17 5.66
N THR A 123 16.30 -13.29 4.78
CA THR A 123 16.96 -13.06 3.49
C THR A 123 18.27 -12.29 3.75
N LYS A 124 19.40 -12.82 3.31
CA LYS A 124 20.70 -12.18 3.46
C LYS A 124 20.70 -10.81 2.77
N ASN A 125 21.45 -9.84 3.31
CA ASN A 125 21.50 -8.47 2.79
C ASN A 125 21.74 -8.38 1.26
N SER A 126 22.59 -9.24 0.69
CA SER A 126 22.83 -9.31 -0.76
C SER A 126 21.59 -9.75 -1.54
N GLU A 127 20.81 -10.69 -1.01
CA GLU A 127 19.59 -11.16 -1.62
C GLU A 127 18.46 -10.11 -1.51
N SER A 128 18.42 -9.37 -0.39
CA SER A 128 17.47 -8.27 -0.23
C SER A 128 17.70 -7.17 -1.27
N ALA A 129 18.96 -6.78 -1.49
CA ALA A 129 19.31 -5.81 -2.54
C ALA A 129 18.91 -6.30 -3.94
N GLN A 130 19.11 -7.58 -4.23
CA GLN A 130 18.69 -8.18 -5.49
C GLN A 130 17.16 -8.12 -5.67
N TRP A 131 16.40 -8.45 -4.62
CA TRP A 131 14.93 -8.39 -4.66
C TRP A 131 14.41 -6.98 -4.92
N ILE A 132 15.03 -5.97 -4.30
CA ILE A 132 14.67 -4.56 -4.54
C ILE A 132 14.95 -4.20 -6.00
N GLN A 133 16.11 -4.58 -6.52
CA GLN A 133 16.47 -4.30 -7.91
C GLN A 133 15.54 -5.00 -8.90
N GLU A 134 15.16 -6.24 -8.63
CA GLU A 134 14.17 -6.99 -9.43
C GLU A 134 12.79 -6.32 -9.39
N ALA A 135 12.38 -5.83 -8.23
CA ALA A 135 11.14 -5.10 -8.07
C ALA A 135 11.12 -3.80 -8.90
N ILE A 136 12.19 -3.02 -8.83
CA ILE A 136 12.37 -1.79 -9.64
C ILE A 136 12.36 -2.12 -11.13
N ASN A 137 13.11 -3.14 -11.55
CA ASN A 137 13.16 -3.57 -12.95
C ASN A 137 11.78 -4.06 -13.44
N SER A 138 11.03 -4.75 -12.59
CA SER A 138 9.65 -5.18 -12.90
C SER A 138 8.72 -4.00 -13.15
N ILE A 139 8.82 -2.94 -12.34
CA ILE A 139 8.03 -1.71 -12.50
C ILE A 139 8.44 -0.97 -13.77
N ARG A 140 9.73 -0.73 -13.98
CA ARG A 140 10.25 -0.07 -15.19
C ARG A 140 9.88 -0.82 -16.46
N GLY A 141 9.97 -2.16 -16.44
CA GLY A 141 9.54 -2.98 -17.57
C GLY A 141 8.02 -2.98 -17.78
N ALA A 142 7.24 -2.69 -16.75
CA ALA A 142 5.80 -2.53 -16.84
C ALA A 142 5.41 -1.18 -17.44
N GLU A 143 6.13 -0.11 -17.12
CA GLU A 143 5.89 1.27 -17.57
C GLU A 143 5.70 1.37 -19.09
N THR A 144 6.54 0.67 -19.86
CA THR A 144 6.49 0.68 -21.33
C THR A 144 5.49 -0.28 -21.95
N ARG A 145 4.99 -1.26 -21.19
CA ARG A 145 4.18 -2.37 -21.71
C ARG A 145 2.74 -2.38 -21.20
N LEU A 146 2.47 -1.76 -20.06
CA LEU A 146 1.14 -1.81 -19.45
C LEU A 146 0.14 -0.99 -20.26
N LYS A 147 -0.93 -1.66 -20.65
CA LYS A 147 -2.11 -1.05 -21.24
C LYS A 147 -3.31 -1.28 -20.31
N ILE A 148 -4.04 -0.22 -20.01
CA ILE A 148 -5.27 -0.28 -19.24
C ILE A 148 -6.45 -0.02 -20.18
N LYS A 149 -7.31 -1.01 -20.39
CA LYS A 149 -8.43 -0.93 -21.34
C LYS A 149 -7.97 -0.50 -22.76
N GLY A 150 -6.81 -1.00 -23.22
CA GLY A 150 -6.26 -0.71 -24.54
C GLY A 150 -5.53 0.63 -24.69
N LYS A 151 -5.52 1.47 -23.67
CA LYS A 151 -4.79 2.74 -23.61
C LYS A 151 -3.51 2.61 -22.79
N ASP A 152 -2.59 3.54 -22.93
CA ASP A 152 -1.42 3.64 -22.07
C ASP A 152 -1.83 3.72 -20.60
N ALA A 153 -1.02 3.13 -19.73
CA ALA A 153 -1.28 3.17 -18.29
C ALA A 153 -1.28 4.63 -17.79
N PRO A 154 -2.22 5.01 -16.91
CA PRO A 154 -2.22 6.35 -16.35
C PRO A 154 -0.96 6.58 -15.50
N PRO A 155 -0.46 7.83 -15.41
CA PRO A 155 0.69 8.13 -14.57
C PRO A 155 0.39 7.87 -13.10
N ALA A 156 1.41 7.39 -12.36
CA ALA A 156 1.32 7.14 -10.94
C ALA A 156 2.70 7.25 -10.28
N TYR A 157 2.74 7.73 -9.04
CA TYR A 157 3.89 7.55 -8.16
C TYR A 157 3.82 6.15 -7.56
N VAL A 158 4.88 5.37 -7.68
CA VAL A 158 4.94 4.01 -7.13
C VAL A 158 5.99 3.96 -6.03
N LEU A 159 5.54 3.66 -4.81
CA LEU A 159 6.39 3.51 -3.64
C LEU A 159 6.49 2.03 -3.28
N LEU A 160 7.73 1.53 -3.26
CA LEU A 160 8.03 0.20 -2.77
C LEU A 160 8.33 0.27 -1.27
N THR A 161 7.69 -0.58 -0.49
CA THR A 161 7.95 -0.70 0.94
C THR A 161 8.27 -2.14 1.29
N ASN A 162 8.97 -2.36 2.39
CA ASN A 162 9.20 -3.69 2.94
C ASN A 162 8.66 -3.75 4.36
N GLN A 163 7.33 -3.72 4.49
CA GLN A 163 6.67 -3.92 5.76
C GLN A 163 6.58 -5.42 6.02
N GLN A 164 7.47 -5.92 6.88
CA GLN A 164 7.45 -7.29 7.32
C GLN A 164 6.34 -7.50 8.37
N ASN A 165 5.95 -8.74 8.63
CA ASN A 165 5.19 -9.12 9.83
C ASN A 165 3.68 -9.03 9.81
N ALA A 166 3.04 -8.98 8.66
CA ALA A 166 1.61 -9.26 8.65
C ALA A 166 1.29 -10.71 9.11
N ASN A 167 2.28 -11.61 9.08
CA ASN A 167 2.08 -13.02 9.42
C ASN A 167 2.45 -13.38 10.88
N ASN A 168 3.13 -12.51 11.61
CA ASN A 168 3.57 -12.80 12.97
C ASN A 168 3.58 -11.55 13.84
N LEU A 169 2.46 -11.28 14.51
CA LEU A 169 2.31 -10.14 15.43
C LEU A 169 3.25 -10.21 16.64
N ASN A 170 3.92 -11.35 16.87
CA ASN A 170 4.86 -11.55 17.97
C ASN A 170 6.31 -11.19 17.60
N ASP A 171 6.65 -10.99 16.32
CA ASP A 171 7.99 -10.61 15.94
C ASP A 171 8.31 -9.17 16.37
N ILE A 172 9.43 -9.01 17.06
CA ILE A 172 9.91 -7.74 17.59
C ILE A 172 10.93 -7.18 16.58
N GLY A 173 10.46 -6.64 15.47
CA GLY A 173 11.32 -5.99 14.48
C GLY A 173 10.72 -4.66 14.04
N PHE A 174 11.47 -3.58 14.16
CA PHE A 174 11.18 -2.31 13.49
C PHE A 174 12.09 -2.22 12.28
N ASP A 175 11.55 -2.29 11.08
CA ASP A 175 12.24 -1.83 9.88
C ASP A 175 11.44 -0.70 9.25
N ILE A 176 11.95 0.51 9.41
CA ILE A 176 11.54 1.68 8.64
C ILE A 176 12.62 1.86 7.58
N GLY A 177 12.43 1.23 6.44
CA GLY A 177 13.21 1.49 5.24
C GLY A 177 12.30 2.13 4.19
N ALA A 178 12.36 3.45 4.05
CA ALA A 178 11.92 4.12 2.83
C ALA A 178 13.10 4.17 1.86
N VAL A 179 12.91 3.71 0.63
CA VAL A 179 13.84 3.90 -0.49
C VAL A 179 13.21 4.91 -1.44
#